data_63ce7efd413580e4a17b0d497d9943bd
#
_entry.id   63ce7efd413580e4a17b0d497d9943bd
#
_cell.length_a   1.000
_cell.length_b   1.000
_cell.length_c   1.000
_cell.angle_alpha   90.00
_cell.angle_beta   90.00
_cell.angle_gamma   90.00
#
_symmetry.space_group_name_H-M   'P 1'
#
loop_
_entity.id
_entity.type
_entity.pdbx_description
1 polymer ?
#
loop_
_entity_poly.entity_id
_entity_poly.type
_entity_poly.pdbx_seq_one_letter_code
_entity_poly.pdbx_strand_id
1 'polypeptide(L)'
;MADAGHKKGTIDTEENDLIKNVFAFDDLTVGEICTHRKEVAVLWLDETIAQWEQTIHESRHSVYPVCGDSVDQIVGVLNAKDFFRLQNRTKEFVMEHAVHTPYFIHETMKADELFSKMKRHADHFAVVVDEYGGMCGIITVTDLVEQLVGDFDDDETERQEPELERLDSKTWKIRGTCSLHDVAKALDHEFSDAEDYETFSGFLIGKLGEIPKDGSRLKLEIEGYLIRILNVRQHCVEKAIVRLEHSPANPL
;
A
#
# COMPACT_ATOMS: atom_id res chain seq x y z
N MET A 1 25.85 -12.63 12.97
CA MET A 1 25.43 -13.44 14.13
C MET A 1 24.01 -14.00 13.96
N ALA A 2 23.06 -13.22 13.48
CA ALA A 2 21.67 -13.66 13.22
C ALA A 2 21.58 -14.88 12.27
N ASP A 3 22.32 -14.88 11.16
CA ASP A 3 22.37 -16.00 10.21
C ASP A 3 22.87 -17.32 10.81
N ALA A 4 23.70 -17.25 11.84
CA ALA A 4 24.20 -18.44 12.54
C ALA A 4 23.14 -19.05 13.47
N GLY A 5 22.23 -18.24 14.00
CA GLY A 5 21.08 -18.69 14.81
C GLY A 5 20.00 -19.33 13.96
N HIS A 6 19.71 -18.77 12.78
CA HIS A 6 18.76 -19.32 11.81
C HIS A 6 19.18 -20.73 11.33
N LYS A 7 20.47 -20.91 10.98
CA LYS A 7 21.02 -22.24 10.60
C LYS A 7 20.98 -23.29 11.72
N LYS A 8 20.77 -22.89 12.98
CA LYS A 8 20.64 -23.80 14.13
C LYS A 8 19.18 -24.03 14.53
N GLY A 9 18.19 -23.46 13.82
CA GLY A 9 16.77 -23.63 14.11
C GLY A 9 16.31 -22.93 15.40
N THR A 10 17.08 -21.93 15.90
CA THR A 10 16.77 -21.19 17.15
C THR A 10 16.08 -19.85 16.86
N ILE A 11 16.13 -19.36 15.63
CA ILE A 11 15.54 -18.11 15.16
C ILE A 11 14.76 -18.47 13.89
N ASP A 12 13.49 -18.10 13.81
CA ASP A 12 12.69 -18.30 12.59
C ASP A 12 13.03 -17.25 11.51
N THR A 13 12.40 -17.37 10.35
CA THR A 13 12.70 -16.48 9.21
C THR A 13 12.24 -15.06 9.49
N GLU A 14 11.06 -14.88 10.11
CA GLU A 14 10.50 -13.56 10.43
C GLU A 14 11.35 -12.85 11.50
N GLU A 15 11.76 -13.57 12.55
CA GLU A 15 12.66 -13.04 13.57
C GLU A 15 14.01 -12.61 12.99
N ASN A 16 14.56 -13.37 12.04
CA ASN A 16 15.82 -13.04 11.38
C ASN A 16 15.69 -11.80 10.50
N ASP A 17 14.57 -11.63 9.79
CA ASP A 17 14.34 -10.47 8.94
C ASP A 17 14.07 -9.22 9.78
N LEU A 18 13.33 -9.33 10.89
CA LEU A 18 13.19 -8.24 11.85
C LEU A 18 14.55 -7.76 12.39
N ILE A 19 15.44 -8.68 12.73
CA ILE A 19 16.80 -8.33 13.19
C ILE A 19 17.58 -7.60 12.11
N LYS A 20 17.50 -8.01 10.84
CA LYS A 20 18.16 -7.32 9.72
C LYS A 20 17.59 -5.92 9.52
N ASN A 21 16.25 -5.79 9.56
CA ASN A 21 15.57 -4.51 9.40
C ASN A 21 15.99 -3.52 10.49
N VAL A 22 16.09 -3.96 11.75
CA VAL A 22 16.59 -3.10 12.85
C VAL A 22 18.00 -2.57 12.57
N PHE A 23 18.91 -3.38 12.04
CA PHE A 23 20.25 -2.92 11.68
C PHE A 23 20.25 -2.00 10.46
N ALA A 24 19.39 -2.27 9.47
CA ALA A 24 19.26 -1.42 8.29
C ALA A 24 18.65 -0.05 8.64
N PHE A 25 17.73 -0.02 9.60
CA PHE A 25 17.01 1.18 10.01
C PHE A 25 17.93 2.31 10.52
N ASP A 26 19.03 1.98 11.18
CA ASP A 26 20.03 2.94 11.66
C ASP A 26 20.77 3.64 10.49
N ASP A 27 20.80 2.99 9.31
CA ASP A 27 21.48 3.52 8.13
C ASP A 27 20.55 4.32 7.20
N LEU A 28 19.22 4.16 7.32
CA LEU A 28 18.24 4.84 6.49
C LEU A 28 18.13 6.33 6.81
N THR A 29 17.92 7.14 5.79
CA THR A 29 17.56 8.55 5.93
C THR A 29 16.05 8.74 5.74
N VAL A 30 15.50 9.79 6.33
CA VAL A 30 14.09 10.14 6.21
C VAL A 30 13.68 10.37 4.75
N GLY A 31 14.55 10.98 3.94
CA GLY A 31 14.30 11.22 2.53
C GLY A 31 14.14 9.94 1.71
N GLU A 32 14.75 8.81 2.14
CA GLU A 32 14.64 7.52 1.46
C GLU A 32 13.32 6.80 1.74
N ILE A 33 12.66 7.11 2.86
CA ILE A 33 11.48 6.39 3.35
C ILE A 33 10.20 7.24 3.40
N CYS A 34 10.29 8.56 3.21
CA CYS A 34 9.13 9.43 3.26
C CYS A 34 8.21 9.23 2.04
N THR A 35 6.92 9.47 2.22
CA THR A 35 5.98 9.62 1.11
C THR A 35 6.36 10.86 0.30
N HIS A 36 6.76 10.64 -0.96
CA HIS A 36 7.27 11.72 -1.81
C HIS A 36 6.17 12.76 -2.13
N ARG A 37 6.54 14.04 -2.19
CA ARG A 37 5.63 15.20 -2.37
C ARG A 37 4.62 15.06 -3.52
N LYS A 38 4.92 14.28 -4.57
CA LYS A 38 4.02 14.02 -5.71
C LYS A 38 2.85 13.10 -5.35
N GLU A 39 2.98 12.34 -4.28
CA GLU A 39 2.00 11.37 -3.79
C GLU A 39 1.23 11.91 -2.59
N VAL A 40 1.67 13.04 -2.04
CA VAL A 40 1.04 13.68 -0.88
C VAL A 40 -0.24 14.39 -1.29
N ALA A 41 -1.36 14.01 -0.69
CA ALA A 41 -2.60 14.78 -0.77
C ALA A 41 -2.49 16.02 0.12
N VAL A 42 -2.62 17.21 -0.46
CA VAL A 42 -2.55 18.50 0.25
C VAL A 42 -3.90 19.21 0.21
N LEU A 43 -4.13 20.09 1.18
CA LEU A 43 -5.28 20.99 1.22
C LEU A 43 -4.79 22.43 0.95
N TRP A 44 -5.43 23.12 0.02
CA TRP A 44 -5.02 24.48 -0.32
C TRP A 44 -5.76 25.51 0.53
N LEU A 45 -5.04 26.53 0.98
CA LEU A 45 -5.61 27.58 1.83
C LEU A 45 -6.69 28.41 1.14
N ASP A 46 -6.66 28.52 -0.19
CA ASP A 46 -7.66 29.23 -0.99
C ASP A 46 -8.91 28.39 -1.30
N GLU A 47 -8.86 27.07 -1.12
CA GLU A 47 -10.01 26.18 -1.29
C GLU A 47 -11.08 26.39 -0.23
N THR A 48 -12.31 26.00 -0.57
CA THR A 48 -13.45 25.98 0.34
C THR A 48 -13.42 24.74 1.26
N ILE A 49 -14.12 24.79 2.39
CA ILE A 49 -14.26 23.62 3.27
C ILE A 49 -14.89 22.42 2.55
N ALA A 50 -15.81 22.63 1.62
CA ALA A 50 -16.42 21.55 0.84
C ALA A 50 -15.40 20.85 -0.06
N GLN A 51 -14.44 21.57 -0.63
CA GLN A 51 -13.34 20.98 -1.41
C GLN A 51 -12.39 20.20 -0.49
N TRP A 52 -12.07 20.70 0.70
CA TRP A 52 -11.30 19.98 1.69
C TRP A 52 -11.99 18.66 2.11
N GLU A 53 -13.31 18.70 2.38
CA GLU A 53 -14.09 17.48 2.67
C GLU A 53 -14.01 16.47 1.54
N GLN A 54 -14.11 16.94 0.29
CA GLN A 54 -14.00 16.08 -0.88
C GLN A 54 -12.61 15.42 -0.96
N THR A 55 -11.53 16.20 -0.86
CA THR A 55 -10.15 15.69 -0.88
C THR A 55 -9.91 14.66 0.22
N ILE A 56 -10.38 14.95 1.45
CA ILE A 56 -10.26 14.03 2.59
C ILE A 56 -11.05 12.74 2.35
N HIS A 57 -12.24 12.84 1.76
CA HIS A 57 -13.08 11.67 1.50
C HIS A 57 -12.52 10.77 0.40
N GLU A 58 -11.95 11.37 -0.65
CA GLU A 58 -11.39 10.64 -1.79
C GLU A 58 -10.05 9.98 -1.45
N SER A 59 -9.15 10.68 -0.77
CA SER A 59 -7.80 10.19 -0.46
C SER A 59 -7.72 9.31 0.78
N ARG A 60 -8.66 9.46 1.74
CA ARG A 60 -8.81 8.65 2.97
C ARG A 60 -7.59 8.65 3.91
N HIS A 61 -6.73 9.64 3.83
CA HIS A 61 -5.63 9.78 4.76
C HIS A 61 -6.09 10.34 6.12
N SER A 62 -5.26 10.17 7.15
CA SER A 62 -5.54 10.68 8.50
C SER A 62 -5.04 12.10 8.72
N VAL A 63 -4.03 12.53 7.95
CA VAL A 63 -3.33 13.81 8.15
C VAL A 63 -3.02 14.44 6.79
N TYR A 64 -3.20 15.75 6.71
CA TYR A 64 -3.04 16.53 5.47
C TYR A 64 -2.22 17.79 5.72
N PRO A 65 -1.15 18.04 4.97
CA PRO A 65 -0.54 19.36 4.92
C PRO A 65 -1.53 20.39 4.38
N VAL A 66 -1.60 21.55 5.02
CA VAL A 66 -2.34 22.71 4.54
C VAL A 66 -1.33 23.67 3.92
N CYS A 67 -1.45 23.89 2.61
CA CYS A 67 -0.50 24.70 1.84
C CYS A 67 -1.10 26.05 1.47
N GLY A 68 -0.25 27.07 1.40
CA GLY A 68 -0.58 28.40 0.89
C GLY A 68 -0.59 28.43 -0.64
N ASP A 69 0.23 29.32 -1.24
CA ASP A 69 0.29 29.50 -2.70
C ASP A 69 1.12 28.43 -3.41
N SER A 70 1.89 27.64 -2.69
CA SER A 70 2.70 26.54 -3.21
C SER A 70 2.79 25.38 -2.21
N VAL A 71 3.14 24.18 -2.69
CA VAL A 71 3.38 23.00 -1.85
C VAL A 71 4.51 23.20 -0.85
N ASP A 72 5.43 24.13 -1.12
CA ASP A 72 6.55 24.44 -0.24
C ASP A 72 6.13 25.40 0.89
N GLN A 73 4.99 26.09 0.75
CA GLN A 73 4.45 27.00 1.75
C GLN A 73 3.43 26.28 2.65
N ILE A 74 3.92 25.48 3.58
CA ILE A 74 3.06 24.74 4.51
C ILE A 74 2.71 25.64 5.70
N VAL A 75 1.43 25.95 5.84
CA VAL A 75 0.88 26.83 6.89
C VAL A 75 0.38 26.03 8.10
N GLY A 76 0.13 24.74 7.93
CA GLY A 76 -0.36 23.89 9.00
C GLY A 76 -0.51 22.44 8.58
N VAL A 77 -0.97 21.62 9.49
CA VAL A 77 -1.29 20.21 9.27
C VAL A 77 -2.67 19.92 9.85
N LEU A 78 -3.59 19.46 9.02
CA LEU A 78 -4.95 19.11 9.42
C LEU A 78 -5.02 17.63 9.82
N ASN A 79 -5.61 17.34 10.97
CA ASN A 79 -6.01 15.99 11.34
C ASN A 79 -7.46 15.73 10.94
N ALA A 80 -7.70 14.74 10.09
CA ALA A 80 -9.05 14.41 9.60
C ALA A 80 -10.03 14.04 10.71
N LYS A 81 -9.55 13.37 11.78
CA LYS A 81 -10.40 13.02 12.92
C LYS A 81 -10.85 14.27 13.68
N ASP A 82 -9.97 15.25 13.88
CA ASP A 82 -10.30 16.48 14.56
C ASP A 82 -11.24 17.33 13.71
N PHE A 83 -10.98 17.40 12.39
CA PHE A 83 -11.87 18.06 11.44
C PHE A 83 -13.30 17.51 11.49
N PHE A 84 -13.49 16.18 11.45
CA PHE A 84 -14.82 15.57 11.46
C PHE A 84 -15.51 15.64 12.85
N ARG A 85 -14.78 15.86 13.92
CA ARG A 85 -15.33 16.08 15.27
C ARG A 85 -15.89 17.48 15.49
N LEU A 86 -15.50 18.46 14.66
CA LEU A 86 -15.99 19.82 14.78
C LEU A 86 -17.47 19.91 14.38
N GLN A 87 -18.28 20.55 15.25
CA GLN A 87 -19.66 20.84 14.93
C GLN A 87 -19.79 22.07 14.03
N ASN A 88 -18.92 23.07 14.22
CA ASN A 88 -18.80 24.23 13.34
C ASN A 88 -17.59 24.05 12.43
N ARG A 89 -17.82 24.14 11.10
CA ARG A 89 -16.80 23.97 10.09
C ARG A 89 -16.65 25.19 9.19
N THR A 90 -16.73 26.40 9.80
CA THR A 90 -16.22 27.57 9.09
C THR A 90 -14.71 27.47 8.97
N LYS A 91 -14.13 28.07 7.93
CA LYS A 91 -12.70 27.93 7.65
C LYS A 91 -11.85 28.45 8.81
N GLU A 92 -12.23 29.58 9.37
CA GLU A 92 -11.56 30.19 10.52
C GLU A 92 -11.57 29.24 11.73
N PHE A 93 -12.72 28.61 12.00
CA PHE A 93 -12.88 27.71 13.14
C PHE A 93 -12.06 26.42 12.93
N VAL A 94 -12.03 25.87 11.71
CA VAL A 94 -11.22 24.71 11.36
C VAL A 94 -9.73 25.01 11.49
N MET A 95 -9.29 26.17 10.98
CA MET A 95 -7.88 26.60 11.08
C MET A 95 -7.42 26.74 12.54
N GLU A 96 -8.30 27.22 13.42
CA GLU A 96 -7.98 27.41 14.83
C GLU A 96 -7.99 26.11 15.65
N HIS A 97 -8.87 25.13 15.33
CA HIS A 97 -9.16 24.00 16.20
C HIS A 97 -8.73 22.63 15.64
N ALA A 98 -8.52 22.50 14.32
CA ALA A 98 -8.16 21.24 13.69
C ALA A 98 -6.84 21.28 12.88
N VAL A 99 -6.28 22.48 12.67
CA VAL A 99 -5.00 22.66 12.02
C VAL A 99 -3.92 22.91 13.06
N HIS A 100 -2.90 22.07 13.06
CA HIS A 100 -1.80 22.13 14.04
C HIS A 100 -0.52 22.68 13.38
N THR A 101 0.42 23.12 14.22
CA THR A 101 1.74 23.57 13.75
C THR A 101 2.49 22.40 13.12
N PRO A 102 3.05 22.56 11.91
CA PRO A 102 3.82 21.51 11.27
C PRO A 102 5.12 21.21 12.02
N TYR A 103 5.45 19.93 12.16
CA TYR A 103 6.79 19.52 12.60
C TYR A 103 7.66 19.31 11.37
N PHE A 104 8.65 20.17 11.16
CA PHE A 104 9.58 20.10 10.04
C PHE A 104 10.84 19.34 10.41
N ILE A 105 11.30 18.49 9.49
CA ILE A 105 12.55 17.74 9.62
C ILE A 105 13.30 17.76 8.29
N HIS A 106 14.62 17.63 8.34
CA HIS A 106 15.45 17.60 7.15
C HIS A 106 15.51 16.18 6.57
N GLU A 107 15.51 16.05 5.24
CA GLU A 107 15.51 14.75 4.53
C GLU A 107 16.74 13.87 4.86
N THR A 108 17.88 14.47 5.23
CA THR A 108 19.11 13.76 5.62
C THR A 108 19.10 13.24 7.06
N MET A 109 18.06 13.56 7.86
CA MET A 109 17.93 13.02 9.23
C MET A 109 17.85 11.51 9.19
N LYS A 110 18.47 10.84 10.16
CA LYS A 110 18.37 9.38 10.30
C LYS A 110 17.01 8.95 10.83
N ALA A 111 16.52 7.81 10.34
CA ALA A 111 15.19 7.28 10.69
C ALA A 111 15.09 6.95 12.19
N ASP A 112 16.12 6.36 12.78
CA ASP A 112 16.20 6.06 14.22
C ASP A 112 16.16 7.33 15.09
N GLU A 113 16.86 8.38 14.67
CA GLU A 113 16.85 9.68 15.34
C GLU A 113 15.45 10.31 15.30
N LEU A 114 14.80 10.29 14.11
CA LEU A 114 13.45 10.80 13.96
C LEU A 114 12.46 10.01 14.82
N PHE A 115 12.51 8.69 14.77
CA PHE A 115 11.66 7.82 15.57
C PHE A 115 11.75 8.12 17.06
N SER A 116 12.98 8.28 17.56
CA SER A 116 13.24 8.65 18.96
C SER A 116 12.68 10.03 19.31
N LYS A 117 12.76 11.01 18.40
CA LYS A 117 12.21 12.36 18.58
C LYS A 117 10.68 12.34 18.59
N MET A 118 10.05 11.71 17.60
CA MET A 118 8.60 11.59 17.51
C MET A 118 8.00 10.89 18.73
N LYS A 119 8.61 9.79 19.19
CA LYS A 119 8.18 9.10 20.42
C LYS A 119 8.28 9.99 21.65
N ARG A 120 9.31 10.84 21.76
CA ARG A 120 9.52 11.73 22.92
C ARG A 120 8.53 12.88 22.97
N HIS A 121 8.17 13.44 21.81
CA HIS A 121 7.29 14.60 21.69
C HIS A 121 5.83 14.21 21.45
N ALA A 122 5.53 12.93 21.30
CA ALA A 122 4.22 12.39 20.91
C ALA A 122 3.74 12.94 19.54
N ASP A 123 4.67 13.31 18.67
CA ASP A 123 4.38 13.69 17.29
C ASP A 123 4.23 12.43 16.44
N HIS A 124 3.18 12.37 15.65
CA HIS A 124 2.90 11.21 14.78
C HIS A 124 3.10 11.49 13.30
N PHE A 125 3.43 12.74 12.96
CA PHE A 125 3.53 13.21 11.58
C PHE A 125 4.62 14.29 11.50
N ALA A 126 5.42 14.27 10.43
CA ALA A 126 6.38 15.32 10.13
C ALA A 126 6.39 15.66 8.64
N VAL A 127 6.72 16.90 8.33
CA VAL A 127 6.97 17.39 6.99
C VAL A 127 8.47 17.33 6.73
N VAL A 128 8.84 16.65 5.64
CA VAL A 128 10.24 16.49 5.23
C VAL A 128 10.62 17.63 4.29
N VAL A 129 11.72 18.31 4.57
CA VAL A 129 12.22 19.43 3.76
C VAL A 129 13.65 19.22 3.31
N ASP A 130 13.99 19.83 2.16
CA ASP A 130 15.34 19.90 1.62
C ASP A 130 16.17 21.06 2.23
N GLU A 131 17.39 21.23 1.74
CA GLU A 131 18.31 22.30 2.18
C GLU A 131 17.85 23.72 1.79
N TYR A 132 16.87 23.85 0.90
CA TYR A 132 16.28 25.12 0.47
C TYR A 132 14.95 25.42 1.18
N GLY A 133 14.49 24.48 2.04
CA GLY A 133 13.21 24.58 2.72
C GLY A 133 12.01 24.15 1.87
N GLY A 134 12.24 23.53 0.71
CA GLY A 134 11.21 22.94 -0.11
C GLY A 134 10.69 21.63 0.45
N MET A 135 9.39 21.36 0.32
CA MET A 135 8.81 20.09 0.78
C MET A 135 9.26 18.94 -0.12
N CYS A 136 10.01 17.97 0.43
CA CYS A 136 10.34 16.69 -0.21
C CYS A 136 9.20 15.68 -0.09
N GLY A 137 8.53 15.69 1.04
CA GLY A 137 7.47 14.74 1.36
C GLY A 137 6.94 14.86 2.78
N ILE A 138 6.29 13.81 3.22
CA ILE A 138 5.78 13.65 4.59
C ILE A 138 6.20 12.29 5.14
N ILE A 139 6.26 12.17 6.46
CA ILE A 139 6.55 10.89 7.11
C ILE A 139 5.72 10.76 8.38
N THR A 140 5.23 9.57 8.66
CA THR A 140 4.50 9.22 9.87
C THR A 140 5.28 8.25 10.75
N VAL A 141 4.84 8.07 11.99
CA VAL A 141 5.38 7.01 12.86
C VAL A 141 5.11 5.63 12.27
N THR A 142 4.00 5.45 11.55
CA THR A 142 3.66 4.20 10.88
C THR A 142 4.70 3.84 9.85
N ASP A 143 5.10 4.77 8.98
CA ASP A 143 6.13 4.56 7.94
C ASP A 143 7.47 4.12 8.58
N LEU A 144 7.83 4.72 9.72
CA LEU A 144 9.04 4.33 10.46
C LEU A 144 8.93 2.92 11.07
N VAL A 145 7.76 2.55 11.57
CA VAL A 145 7.52 1.21 12.13
C VAL A 145 7.50 0.16 11.02
N GLU A 146 6.95 0.46 9.85
CA GLU A 146 6.96 -0.40 8.67
C GLU A 146 8.39 -0.75 8.23
N GLN A 147 9.32 0.21 8.31
CA GLN A 147 10.73 -0.08 8.03
C GLN A 147 11.36 -1.05 9.04
N LEU A 148 10.92 -1.05 10.29
CA LEU A 148 11.42 -1.94 11.34
C LEU A 148 10.84 -3.35 11.26
N VAL A 149 9.52 -3.44 11.05
CA VAL A 149 8.79 -4.71 11.10
C VAL A 149 8.78 -5.39 9.72
N GLY A 150 9.10 -4.67 8.66
CA GLY A 150 8.81 -5.01 7.28
C GLY A 150 7.43 -4.47 6.92
N ASP A 151 7.13 -4.41 5.64
CA ASP A 151 5.81 -3.97 5.20
C ASP A 151 4.76 -4.67 6.04
N PHE A 152 3.95 -3.88 6.77
CA PHE A 152 2.63 -4.32 7.17
C PHE A 152 1.80 -4.37 5.88
N ASP A 153 2.32 -5.12 4.89
CA ASP A 153 1.44 -5.53 3.82
C ASP A 153 0.26 -6.14 4.54
N ASP A 154 -0.86 -5.55 4.28
CA ASP A 154 -2.18 -5.87 4.79
C ASP A 154 -2.49 -7.38 4.76
N ASP A 155 -1.66 -8.18 5.42
CA ASP A 155 -1.98 -9.57 5.75
C ASP A 155 -3.29 -9.63 6.55
N GLU A 156 -3.64 -8.54 7.29
CA GLU A 156 -4.95 -8.48 7.94
C GLU A 156 -6.05 -7.99 6.99
N THR A 157 -5.78 -7.09 6.05
CA THR A 157 -6.74 -6.74 4.99
C THR A 157 -6.77 -7.84 3.92
N GLU A 158 -5.64 -8.49 3.65
CA GLU A 158 -5.59 -9.67 2.77
C GLU A 158 -6.27 -10.91 3.37
N ARG A 159 -6.22 -11.10 4.69
CA ARG A 159 -6.96 -12.19 5.36
C ARG A 159 -8.48 -11.99 5.36
N GLN A 160 -8.98 -10.79 5.03
CA GLN A 160 -10.41 -10.52 4.88
C GLN A 160 -10.88 -10.48 3.42
N GLU A 161 -10.00 -10.34 2.44
CA GLU A 161 -10.39 -10.49 1.03
C GLU A 161 -10.59 -11.99 0.73
N PRO A 162 -11.77 -12.39 0.27
CA PRO A 162 -12.00 -13.77 -0.12
C PRO A 162 -11.01 -14.15 -1.24
N GLU A 163 -10.46 -15.37 -1.18
CA GLU A 163 -9.54 -15.89 -2.20
C GLU A 163 -10.14 -15.82 -3.60
N LEU A 164 -11.46 -15.85 -3.67
CA LEU A 164 -12.25 -15.76 -4.88
C LEU A 164 -13.47 -14.89 -4.61
N GLU A 165 -13.55 -13.75 -5.28
CA GLU A 165 -14.64 -12.79 -5.19
C GLU A 165 -15.32 -12.64 -6.56
N ARG A 166 -16.65 -12.81 -6.61
CA ARG A 166 -17.41 -12.56 -7.82
C ARG A 166 -17.80 -11.08 -7.88
N LEU A 167 -17.25 -10.34 -8.84
CA LEU A 167 -17.51 -8.91 -9.01
C LEU A 167 -18.83 -8.63 -9.77
N ASP A 168 -19.11 -9.45 -10.79
CA ASP A 168 -20.36 -9.39 -11.55
C ASP A 168 -20.74 -10.76 -12.14
N SER A 169 -21.71 -10.81 -13.04
CA SER A 169 -22.20 -12.07 -13.63
C SER A 169 -21.15 -12.84 -14.45
N LYS A 170 -20.08 -12.16 -14.90
CA LYS A 170 -19.04 -12.69 -15.79
C LYS A 170 -17.63 -12.36 -15.36
N THR A 171 -17.43 -11.71 -14.20
CA THR A 171 -16.14 -11.22 -13.76
C THR A 171 -15.87 -11.65 -12.33
N TRP A 172 -14.67 -12.14 -12.09
CA TRP A 172 -14.17 -12.58 -10.77
C TRP A 172 -12.81 -11.94 -10.48
N LYS A 173 -12.57 -11.63 -9.21
CA LYS A 173 -11.26 -11.29 -8.66
C LYS A 173 -10.74 -12.52 -7.94
N ILE A 174 -9.57 -13.00 -8.31
CA ILE A 174 -9.04 -14.27 -7.81
C ILE A 174 -7.60 -14.04 -7.33
N ARG A 175 -7.29 -14.56 -6.15
CA ARG A 175 -5.92 -14.59 -5.63
C ARG A 175 -5.15 -15.73 -6.29
N GLY A 176 -3.86 -15.51 -6.52
CA GLY A 176 -2.99 -16.53 -7.11
C GLY A 176 -2.80 -17.77 -6.24
N THR A 177 -2.96 -17.63 -4.92
CA THR A 177 -2.92 -18.73 -3.93
C THR A 177 -4.15 -19.62 -3.96
N CYS A 178 -5.27 -19.14 -4.56
CA CYS A 178 -6.51 -19.91 -4.66
C CYS A 178 -6.25 -21.25 -5.37
N SER A 179 -6.83 -22.33 -4.84
CA SER A 179 -6.76 -23.65 -5.46
C SER A 179 -7.36 -23.60 -6.86
N LEU A 180 -6.68 -24.16 -7.87
CA LEU A 180 -7.21 -24.18 -9.24
C LEU A 180 -8.53 -24.94 -9.33
N HIS A 181 -8.75 -25.93 -8.47
CA HIS A 181 -10.01 -26.66 -8.35
C HIS A 181 -11.17 -25.73 -7.91
N ASP A 182 -10.95 -24.86 -6.93
CA ASP A 182 -11.97 -23.92 -6.47
C ASP A 182 -12.26 -22.84 -7.52
N VAL A 183 -11.22 -22.40 -8.24
CA VAL A 183 -11.39 -21.51 -9.39
C VAL A 183 -12.23 -22.16 -10.48
N ALA A 184 -11.92 -23.38 -10.87
CA ALA A 184 -12.69 -24.16 -11.88
C ALA A 184 -14.16 -24.30 -11.48
N LYS A 185 -14.41 -24.63 -10.21
CA LYS A 185 -15.76 -24.75 -9.64
C LYS A 185 -16.53 -23.42 -9.67
N ALA A 186 -15.86 -22.32 -9.32
CA ALA A 186 -16.50 -20.99 -9.27
C ALA A 186 -16.80 -20.42 -10.65
N LEU A 187 -16.00 -20.78 -11.66
CA LEU A 187 -16.17 -20.39 -13.05
C LEU A 187 -17.11 -21.35 -13.81
N ASP A 188 -17.52 -22.46 -13.19
CA ASP A 188 -18.25 -23.57 -13.84
C ASP A 188 -17.54 -24.03 -15.12
N HIS A 189 -16.20 -24.18 -15.05
CA HIS A 189 -15.32 -24.48 -16.17
C HIS A 189 -14.17 -25.40 -15.75
N GLU A 190 -13.94 -26.48 -16.51
CA GLU A 190 -12.79 -27.36 -16.33
C GLU A 190 -11.66 -26.87 -17.26
N PHE A 191 -10.56 -26.42 -16.68
CA PHE A 191 -9.39 -26.01 -17.46
C PHE A 191 -8.62 -27.23 -17.99
N SER A 192 -8.18 -27.16 -19.23
CA SER A 192 -7.23 -28.14 -19.75
C SER A 192 -5.93 -28.09 -18.95
N ASP A 193 -5.36 -29.25 -18.67
CA ASP A 193 -4.15 -29.42 -17.87
C ASP A 193 -4.29 -28.97 -16.38
N ALA A 194 -5.51 -28.86 -15.85
CA ALA A 194 -5.75 -28.47 -14.47
C ALA A 194 -5.08 -29.42 -13.45
N GLU A 195 -4.90 -30.68 -13.80
CA GLU A 195 -4.25 -31.70 -12.96
C GLU A 195 -2.76 -31.44 -12.71
N ASP A 196 -2.12 -30.63 -13.58
CA ASP A 196 -0.71 -30.31 -13.47
C ASP A 196 -0.41 -29.15 -12.48
N TYR A 197 -1.46 -28.47 -11.98
CA TYR A 197 -1.30 -27.24 -11.17
C TYR A 197 -2.16 -27.26 -9.91
N GLU A 198 -1.57 -26.99 -8.76
CA GLU A 198 -2.30 -26.88 -7.49
C GLU A 198 -2.96 -25.51 -7.30
N THR A 199 -2.28 -24.44 -7.75
CA THR A 199 -2.72 -23.06 -7.52
C THR A 199 -3.01 -22.33 -8.83
N PHE A 200 -3.87 -21.31 -8.74
CA PHE A 200 -4.17 -20.44 -9.88
C PHE A 200 -2.93 -19.70 -10.41
N SER A 201 -2.03 -19.26 -9.52
CA SER A 201 -0.75 -18.66 -9.90
C SER A 201 0.11 -19.62 -10.73
N GLY A 202 0.25 -20.87 -10.26
CA GLY A 202 1.00 -21.90 -10.98
C GLY A 202 0.45 -22.16 -12.38
N PHE A 203 -0.86 -22.25 -12.51
CA PHE A 203 -1.55 -22.41 -13.78
C PHE A 203 -1.27 -21.23 -14.73
N LEU A 204 -1.41 -19.98 -14.27
CA LEU A 204 -1.17 -18.80 -15.09
C LEU A 204 0.30 -18.72 -15.57
N ILE A 205 1.26 -19.00 -14.70
CA ILE A 205 2.68 -19.02 -15.04
C ILE A 205 2.99 -20.13 -16.03
N GLY A 206 2.40 -21.32 -15.83
CA GLY A 206 2.52 -22.43 -16.78
C GLY A 206 2.01 -22.07 -18.18
N LYS A 207 0.85 -21.40 -18.26
CA LYS A 207 0.26 -20.94 -19.54
C LYS A 207 1.04 -19.77 -20.17
N LEU A 208 1.74 -18.96 -19.36
CA LEU A 208 2.65 -17.91 -19.86
C LEU A 208 3.93 -18.50 -20.48
N GLY A 209 4.39 -19.64 -19.97
CA GLY A 209 5.66 -20.27 -20.39
C GLY A 209 6.91 -19.58 -19.87
N GLU A 210 6.78 -18.49 -19.14
CA GLU A 210 7.87 -17.77 -18.48
C GLU A 210 7.40 -17.17 -17.16
N ILE A 211 8.33 -16.92 -16.24
CA ILE A 211 8.03 -16.27 -14.96
C ILE A 211 8.09 -14.75 -15.17
N PRO A 212 6.97 -14.01 -14.97
CA PRO A 212 6.96 -12.57 -15.11
C PRO A 212 7.80 -11.89 -14.01
N LYS A 213 8.31 -10.70 -14.31
CA LYS A 213 9.01 -9.88 -13.30
C LYS A 213 8.04 -9.34 -12.26
N ASP A 214 8.51 -9.16 -11.03
CA ASP A 214 7.75 -8.54 -9.96
C ASP A 214 7.22 -7.16 -10.39
N GLY A 215 6.00 -6.84 -9.99
CA GLY A 215 5.27 -5.64 -10.40
C GLY A 215 4.66 -5.69 -11.81
N SER A 216 4.85 -6.78 -12.57
CA SER A 216 4.30 -6.91 -13.92
C SER A 216 2.77 -6.96 -13.91
N ARG A 217 2.17 -6.29 -14.93
CA ARG A 217 0.74 -6.36 -15.23
C ARG A 217 0.57 -6.91 -16.63
N LEU A 218 -0.10 -8.04 -16.75
CA LEU A 218 -0.20 -8.79 -18.01
C LEU A 218 -1.67 -9.09 -18.32
N LYS A 219 -1.93 -9.35 -19.59
CA LYS A 219 -3.24 -9.85 -20.06
C LYS A 219 -3.03 -11.17 -20.81
N LEU A 220 -3.89 -12.11 -20.54
CA LEU A 220 -3.91 -13.46 -21.11
C LEU A 220 -5.32 -13.79 -21.56
N GLU A 221 -5.44 -14.53 -22.63
CA GLU A 221 -6.69 -15.17 -23.03
C GLU A 221 -6.51 -16.68 -22.94
N ILE A 222 -7.28 -17.31 -22.06
CA ILE A 222 -7.22 -18.76 -21.80
C ILE A 222 -8.64 -19.30 -21.84
N GLU A 223 -8.91 -20.19 -22.78
CA GLU A 223 -10.15 -20.96 -22.89
C GLU A 223 -11.45 -20.13 -22.85
N GLY A 224 -11.42 -18.95 -23.50
CA GLY A 224 -12.57 -18.02 -23.54
C GLY A 224 -12.64 -17.02 -22.38
N TYR A 225 -11.68 -17.07 -21.47
CA TYR A 225 -11.55 -16.10 -20.38
C TYR A 225 -10.42 -15.11 -20.66
N LEU A 226 -10.72 -13.82 -20.55
CA LEU A 226 -9.73 -12.77 -20.48
C LEU A 226 -9.25 -12.63 -19.04
N ILE A 227 -7.96 -12.92 -18.80
CA ILE A 227 -7.34 -12.86 -17.51
C ILE A 227 -6.39 -11.67 -17.48
N ARG A 228 -6.61 -10.76 -16.54
CA ARG A 228 -5.73 -9.61 -16.31
C ARG A 228 -5.01 -9.77 -14.99
N ILE A 229 -3.73 -10.08 -15.05
CA ILE A 229 -2.84 -10.11 -13.89
C ILE A 229 -2.65 -8.68 -13.41
N LEU A 230 -2.97 -8.42 -12.14
CA LEU A 230 -2.90 -7.11 -11.51
C LEU A 230 -1.53 -6.85 -10.91
N ASN A 231 -0.94 -7.87 -10.30
CA ASN A 231 0.38 -7.80 -9.69
C ASN A 231 1.07 -9.16 -9.68
N VAL A 232 2.40 -9.13 -9.76
CA VAL A 232 3.29 -10.29 -9.60
C VAL A 232 4.28 -9.95 -8.50
N ARG A 233 4.46 -10.84 -7.52
CA ARG A 233 5.39 -10.67 -6.41
C ARG A 233 6.07 -11.99 -6.09
N GLN A 234 7.38 -11.95 -5.80
CA GLN A 234 8.17 -13.14 -5.50
C GLN A 234 8.00 -14.25 -6.56
N HIS A 235 7.92 -13.85 -7.84
CA HIS A 235 7.73 -14.76 -8.98
C HIS A 235 6.36 -15.47 -9.01
N CYS A 236 5.39 -15.03 -8.20
CA CYS A 236 4.02 -15.55 -8.16
C CYS A 236 3.02 -14.48 -8.59
N VAL A 237 1.94 -14.89 -9.24
CA VAL A 237 0.80 -14.00 -9.48
C VAL A 237 0.07 -13.81 -8.16
N GLU A 238 -0.03 -12.57 -7.70
CA GLU A 238 -0.74 -12.23 -6.45
C GLU A 238 -2.23 -12.19 -6.63
N LYS A 239 -2.69 -11.43 -7.61
CA LYS A 239 -4.12 -11.20 -7.89
C LYS A 239 -4.35 -11.08 -9.39
N ALA A 240 -5.47 -11.61 -9.88
CA ALA A 240 -5.92 -11.44 -11.24
C ALA A 240 -7.43 -11.19 -11.32
N ILE A 241 -7.85 -10.47 -12.37
CA ILE A 241 -9.26 -10.36 -12.75
C ILE A 241 -9.50 -11.30 -13.92
N VAL A 242 -10.48 -12.19 -13.78
CA VAL A 242 -10.90 -13.16 -14.77
C VAL A 242 -12.27 -12.74 -15.29
N ARG A 243 -12.39 -12.55 -16.59
CA ARG A 243 -13.65 -12.19 -17.26
C ARG A 243 -13.99 -13.16 -18.37
N LEU A 244 -15.20 -13.69 -18.36
CA LEU A 244 -15.72 -14.52 -19.44
C LEU A 244 -16.06 -13.63 -20.65
N GLU A 245 -15.34 -13.79 -21.77
CA GLU A 245 -15.60 -13.05 -23.02
C GLU A 245 -16.44 -13.88 -24.00
N HIS A 246 -16.15 -15.16 -24.13
CA HIS A 246 -16.93 -16.05 -25.00
C HIS A 246 -17.33 -17.29 -24.21
N SER A 247 -18.61 -17.67 -24.27
CA SER A 247 -19.03 -18.96 -23.72
C SER A 247 -18.25 -20.05 -24.47
N PRO A 248 -17.52 -20.95 -23.76
CA PRO A 248 -16.84 -22.05 -24.45
C PRO A 248 -17.86 -22.80 -25.26
N ALA A 249 -17.58 -22.97 -26.55
CA ALA A 249 -18.43 -23.76 -27.43
C ALA A 249 -18.46 -25.18 -26.84
N ASN A 250 -19.67 -25.62 -26.42
CA ASN A 250 -19.90 -26.98 -25.96
C ASN A 250 -19.52 -27.92 -27.13
N PRO A 251 -18.52 -28.79 -27.03
CA PRO A 251 -18.28 -29.78 -28.07
C PRO A 251 -19.43 -30.77 -28.04
N LEU A 252 -20.16 -30.86 -29.16
CA LEU A 252 -21.18 -31.84 -29.44
C LEU A 252 -20.59 -33.26 -29.44
#